data_16086b5e04b83dc38d64507e71bd6838
#
_entry.id   16086b5e04b83dc38d64507e71bd6838
#
_cell.length_a   1.000
_cell.length_b   1.000
_cell.length_c   1.000
_cell.angle_alpha   90.00
_cell.angle_beta   90.00
_cell.angle_gamma   90.00
#
_symmetry.space_group_name_H-M   'P 1'
#
loop_
_entity.id
_entity.type
_entity.pdbx_description
1 polymer ?
#
loop_
_entity_poly.entity_id
_entity_poly.type
_entity_poly.pdbx_seq_one_letter_code
_entity_poly.pdbx_strand_id
1 'polypeptide(L)'
;GEAYYQISKPADLIGHLLRMPPTVLQESPTVRKNDFAPLIQCDDLLRELIAQGGPMPNDYVHMNRALRHLGDAVRAGVIARDDVLAYAQDVTNRHLEGTMQARALGKKYGYSGDFEIIEAIYTMQIAQEPHLRRWDLYFHSQAAPNAVRNRKTYFHQLLNSHSAGRTRAPL
;
A
#
# COMPACT_ATOMS: atom_id res chain seq x y z
N GLY A 1 -8.15 0.10 36.70
CA GLY A 1 -7.28 0.91 35.85
C GLY A 1 -6.70 0.02 34.77
N GLU A 2 -7.25 0.10 33.56
CA GLU A 2 -6.75 -0.62 32.38
C GLU A 2 -5.41 -0.02 31.99
N ALA A 3 -4.35 -0.79 32.08
CA ALA A 3 -3.06 -0.43 31.55
C ALA A 3 -3.11 -0.57 30.02
N TYR A 4 -3.38 0.53 29.32
CA TYR A 4 -3.14 0.61 27.89
C TYR A 4 -1.65 0.52 27.65
N TYR A 5 -1.18 -0.63 27.16
CA TYR A 5 0.16 -0.74 26.62
C TYR A 5 0.25 0.07 25.33
N GLN A 6 0.84 1.25 25.42
CA GLN A 6 1.24 1.99 24.21
C GLN A 6 2.37 1.23 23.54
N ILE A 7 2.05 0.52 22.47
CA ILE A 7 3.05 -0.05 21.57
C ILE A 7 3.63 1.11 20.77
N SER A 8 4.82 1.56 21.19
CA SER A 8 5.43 2.81 20.71
C SER A 8 6.00 2.72 19.28
N LYS A 9 6.12 1.50 18.69
CA LYS A 9 6.65 1.30 17.33
C LYS A 9 6.08 0.03 16.69
N PRO A 10 5.58 0.07 15.44
CA PRO A 10 5.05 -1.11 14.74
C PRO A 10 6.06 -2.24 14.51
N ALA A 11 7.35 -1.92 14.33
CA ALA A 11 8.42 -2.94 14.23
C ALA A 11 8.63 -3.71 15.53
N ASP A 12 8.25 -3.11 16.66
CA ASP A 12 8.27 -3.78 17.95
C ASP A 12 7.04 -4.68 18.14
N LEU A 13 5.97 -4.53 17.33
CA LEU A 13 4.76 -5.32 17.45
C LEU A 13 5.06 -6.81 17.24
N ILE A 14 5.73 -7.15 16.14
CA ILE A 14 6.12 -8.54 15.84
C ILE A 14 7.17 -9.00 16.85
N GLY A 15 8.18 -8.18 17.13
CA GLY A 15 9.21 -8.47 18.12
C GLY A 15 8.66 -8.54 19.56
N HIS A 16 7.63 -7.76 19.87
CA HIS A 16 6.94 -7.77 21.16
C HIS A 16 6.05 -9.02 21.30
N LEU A 17 5.30 -9.37 20.29
CA LEU A 17 4.48 -10.59 20.23
C LEU A 17 5.35 -11.86 20.35
N LEU A 18 6.52 -11.87 19.74
CA LEU A 18 7.46 -13.00 19.82
C LEU A 18 8.20 -13.08 21.18
N ARG A 19 8.26 -11.99 21.95
CA ARG A 19 8.92 -11.90 23.26
C ARG A 19 7.95 -11.95 24.45
N MET A 20 6.62 -11.93 24.20
CA MET A 20 5.65 -12.07 25.27
C MET A 20 5.76 -13.45 25.91
N PRO A 21 5.84 -13.53 27.26
CA PRO A 21 5.78 -14.82 27.94
C PRO A 21 4.42 -15.47 27.69
N PRO A 22 4.37 -16.80 27.59
CA PRO A 22 3.14 -17.55 27.26
C PRO A 22 1.93 -17.21 28.14
N THR A 23 2.18 -16.73 29.36
CA THR A 23 1.13 -16.39 30.34
C THR A 23 0.30 -15.16 29.95
N VAL A 24 0.87 -14.20 29.23
CA VAL A 24 0.16 -12.97 28.80
C VAL A 24 -0.79 -13.24 27.63
N LEU A 25 -0.49 -14.29 26.84
CA LEU A 25 -1.34 -14.73 25.72
C LEU A 25 -2.57 -15.55 26.18
N GLN A 26 -2.62 -15.98 27.45
CA GLN A 26 -3.72 -16.78 27.99
C GLN A 26 -4.88 -15.95 28.56
N GLU A 27 -4.70 -14.64 28.82
CA GLU A 27 -5.71 -13.80 29.48
C GLU A 27 -6.53 -12.93 28.51
N SER A 28 -6.17 -12.86 27.23
CA SER A 28 -7.02 -12.23 26.20
C SER A 28 -7.78 -13.29 25.44
N PRO A 29 -9.11 -13.17 25.33
CA PRO A 29 -9.88 -14.17 24.60
C PRO A 29 -9.48 -14.13 23.12
N THR A 30 -8.73 -15.16 22.70
CA THR A 30 -8.59 -15.63 21.32
C THR A 30 -7.66 -14.93 20.34
N VAL A 31 -6.53 -14.37 20.71
CA VAL A 31 -5.47 -14.10 19.72
C VAL A 31 -4.57 -15.34 19.61
N ARG A 32 -4.82 -16.22 18.64
CA ARG A 32 -3.95 -17.35 18.33
C ARG A 32 -2.74 -16.87 17.55
N LYS A 33 -1.56 -17.45 17.79
CA LYS A 33 -0.31 -17.15 17.03
C LYS A 33 -0.51 -17.27 15.52
N ASN A 34 -1.47 -18.07 15.05
CA ASN A 34 -1.87 -18.22 13.66
C ASN A 34 -2.63 -17.01 13.09
N ASP A 35 -3.22 -16.16 13.93
CA ASP A 35 -4.03 -15.03 13.47
C ASP A 35 -3.16 -13.95 12.81
N PHE A 36 -1.88 -13.86 13.16
CA PHE A 36 -0.91 -12.94 12.55
C PHE A 36 -0.11 -13.53 11.38
N ALA A 37 -0.35 -14.79 11.01
CA ALA A 37 0.38 -15.43 9.92
C ALA A 37 0.36 -14.63 8.60
N PRO A 38 -0.75 -14.00 8.16
CA PRO A 38 -0.76 -13.18 6.96
C PRO A 38 0.15 -11.95 7.04
N LEU A 39 0.23 -11.31 8.21
CA LEU A 39 1.10 -10.15 8.43
C LEU A 39 2.57 -10.56 8.45
N ILE A 40 2.90 -11.66 9.11
CA ILE A 40 4.27 -12.22 9.17
C ILE A 40 4.74 -12.60 7.76
N GLN A 41 3.92 -13.31 6.98
CA GLN A 41 4.25 -13.68 5.60
C GLN A 41 4.45 -12.45 4.70
N CYS A 42 3.64 -11.40 4.91
CA CYS A 42 3.81 -10.15 4.18
C CYS A 42 5.11 -9.44 4.57
N ASP A 43 5.46 -9.40 5.86
CA ASP A 43 6.70 -8.81 6.38
C ASP A 43 7.94 -9.55 5.84
N ASP A 44 7.96 -10.88 5.90
CA ASP A 44 9.06 -11.69 5.37
C ASP A 44 9.31 -11.41 3.89
N LEU A 45 8.25 -11.39 3.08
CA LEU A 45 8.33 -11.06 1.66
C LEU A 45 8.83 -9.63 1.43
N LEU A 46 8.31 -8.65 2.17
CA LEU A 46 8.73 -7.26 2.02
C LEU A 46 10.19 -7.06 2.39
N ARG A 47 10.68 -7.71 3.45
CA ARG A 47 12.11 -7.68 3.85
C ARG A 47 13.00 -8.23 2.75
N GLU A 48 12.62 -9.36 2.16
CA GLU A 48 13.36 -9.95 1.03
C GLU A 48 13.43 -8.99 -0.15
N LEU A 49 12.28 -8.42 -0.55
CA LEU A 49 12.21 -7.49 -1.67
C LEU A 49 12.99 -6.19 -1.40
N ILE A 50 12.95 -5.66 -0.16
CA ILE A 50 13.75 -4.50 0.24
C ILE A 50 15.24 -4.82 0.11
N ALA A 51 15.69 -5.98 0.59
CA ALA A 51 17.08 -6.42 0.50
C ALA A 51 17.56 -6.57 -0.95
N GLN A 52 16.67 -6.93 -1.88
CA GLN A 52 16.96 -7.05 -3.32
C GLN A 52 16.91 -5.70 -4.07
N GLY A 53 16.60 -4.61 -3.40
CA GLY A 53 16.45 -3.28 -4.01
C GLY A 53 15.12 -3.09 -4.75
N GLY A 54 14.06 -3.74 -4.28
CA GLY A 54 12.69 -3.62 -4.75
C GLY A 54 12.23 -4.76 -5.66
N PRO A 55 10.90 -4.89 -5.86
CA PRO A 55 10.29 -6.01 -6.58
C PRO A 55 10.61 -5.98 -8.08
N MET A 56 10.84 -7.15 -8.64
CA MET A 56 10.89 -7.40 -10.08
C MET A 56 9.49 -7.79 -10.60
N PRO A 57 9.21 -7.71 -11.90
CA PRO A 57 7.90 -8.07 -12.45
C PRO A 57 7.39 -9.47 -12.06
N ASN A 58 8.30 -10.43 -11.91
CA ASN A 58 7.96 -11.80 -11.48
C ASN A 58 7.48 -11.86 -10.01
N ASP A 59 7.86 -10.89 -9.19
CA ASP A 59 7.49 -10.84 -7.77
C ASP A 59 6.08 -10.25 -7.58
N TYR A 60 5.55 -9.52 -8.58
CA TYR A 60 4.26 -8.81 -8.46
C TYR A 60 3.10 -9.75 -8.12
N VAL A 61 3.10 -10.97 -8.65
CA VAL A 61 2.06 -11.97 -8.37
C VAL A 61 2.11 -12.39 -6.89
N HIS A 62 3.32 -12.61 -6.36
CA HIS A 62 3.53 -12.99 -4.96
C HIS A 62 3.15 -11.85 -4.02
N MET A 63 3.57 -10.62 -4.31
CA MET A 63 3.19 -9.44 -3.56
C MET A 63 1.66 -9.24 -3.54
N ASN A 64 1.03 -9.29 -4.71
CA ASN A 64 -0.42 -9.11 -4.80
C ASN A 64 -1.20 -10.21 -4.08
N ARG A 65 -0.64 -11.42 -3.99
CA ARG A 65 -1.23 -12.51 -3.20
C ARG A 65 -1.09 -12.24 -1.70
N ALA A 66 0.11 -11.89 -1.22
CA ALA A 66 0.35 -11.59 0.19
C ALA A 66 -0.51 -10.42 0.68
N LEU A 67 -0.57 -9.34 -0.09
CA LEU A 67 -1.41 -8.16 0.23
C LEU A 67 -2.91 -8.50 0.22
N ARG A 68 -3.37 -9.38 -0.67
CA ARG A 68 -4.76 -9.85 -0.64
C ARG A 68 -5.05 -10.69 0.60
N HIS A 69 -4.20 -11.63 0.96
CA HIS A 69 -4.37 -12.44 2.18
C HIS A 69 -4.42 -11.56 3.43
N LEU A 70 -3.54 -10.54 3.50
CA LEU A 70 -3.58 -9.55 4.58
C LEU A 70 -4.89 -8.76 4.58
N GLY A 71 -5.35 -8.31 3.42
CA GLY A 71 -6.63 -7.61 3.27
C GLY A 71 -7.84 -8.49 3.62
N ASP A 72 -7.79 -9.79 3.32
CA ASP A 72 -8.83 -10.76 3.70
C ASP A 72 -8.87 -10.95 5.21
N ALA A 73 -7.70 -11.05 5.88
CA ALA A 73 -7.61 -11.16 7.33
C ALA A 73 -8.17 -9.90 8.04
N VAL A 74 -7.93 -8.72 7.49
CA VAL A 74 -8.52 -7.47 8.00
C VAL A 74 -10.04 -7.47 7.81
N ARG A 75 -10.54 -7.86 6.64
CA ARG A 75 -12.00 -7.94 6.39
C ARG A 75 -12.69 -8.96 7.29
N ALA A 76 -12.02 -10.05 7.62
CA ALA A 76 -12.52 -11.07 8.54
C ALA A 76 -12.40 -10.65 10.03
N GLY A 77 -11.82 -9.49 10.34
CA GLY A 77 -11.61 -9.03 11.71
C GLY A 77 -10.53 -9.81 12.48
N VAL A 78 -9.69 -10.60 11.77
CA VAL A 78 -8.60 -11.39 12.36
C VAL A 78 -7.45 -10.48 12.76
N ILE A 79 -7.17 -9.45 11.96
CA ILE A 79 -6.15 -8.43 12.21
C ILE A 79 -6.82 -7.06 12.20
N ALA A 80 -6.51 -6.21 13.16
CA ALA A 80 -7.04 -4.86 13.18
C ALA A 80 -6.47 -4.04 12.02
N ARG A 81 -7.33 -3.24 11.38
CA ARG A 81 -6.94 -2.38 10.26
C ARG A 81 -5.85 -1.39 10.65
N ASP A 82 -5.95 -0.85 11.86
CA ASP A 82 -5.02 0.17 12.34
C ASP A 82 -3.62 -0.40 12.58
N ASP A 83 -3.50 -1.68 12.98
CA ASP A 83 -2.22 -2.37 13.10
C ASP A 83 -1.54 -2.53 11.74
N VAL A 84 -2.31 -2.90 10.71
CA VAL A 84 -1.77 -3.00 9.33
C VAL A 84 -1.38 -1.64 8.78
N LEU A 85 -2.15 -0.59 9.05
CA LEU A 85 -1.81 0.78 8.63
C LEU A 85 -0.54 1.27 9.33
N ALA A 86 -0.41 1.06 10.63
CA ALA A 86 0.77 1.44 11.39
C ALA A 86 2.01 0.69 10.89
N TYR A 87 1.90 -0.61 10.63
CA TYR A 87 2.95 -1.42 10.02
C TYR A 87 3.36 -0.89 8.63
N ALA A 88 2.38 -0.67 7.75
CA ALA A 88 2.63 -0.15 6.41
C ALA A 88 3.33 1.22 6.44
N GLN A 89 2.94 2.09 7.37
CA GLN A 89 3.55 3.39 7.56
C GLN A 89 4.98 3.29 8.05
N ASP A 90 5.27 2.40 8.99
CA ASP A 90 6.62 2.18 9.49
C ASP A 90 7.57 1.65 8.40
N VAL A 91 7.16 0.61 7.65
CA VAL A 91 7.94 0.07 6.53
C VAL A 91 8.20 1.15 5.47
N THR A 92 7.16 1.93 5.14
CA THR A 92 7.24 2.98 4.14
C THR A 92 8.20 4.09 4.56
N ASN A 93 8.11 4.55 5.80
CA ASN A 93 8.97 5.62 6.31
C ASN A 93 10.45 5.20 6.39
N ARG A 94 10.71 3.92 6.63
CA ARG A 94 12.10 3.42 6.76
C ARG A 94 12.75 3.08 5.43
N HIS A 95 11.99 2.58 4.46
CA HIS A 95 12.55 1.93 3.28
C HIS A 95 12.04 2.47 1.95
N LEU A 96 10.91 3.15 1.95
CA LEU A 96 10.22 3.56 0.72
C LEU A 96 10.00 5.08 0.65
N GLU A 97 10.68 5.85 1.49
CA GLU A 97 10.63 7.31 1.42
C GLU A 97 11.01 7.80 0.01
N GLY A 98 10.24 8.73 -0.53
CA GLY A 98 10.42 9.22 -1.90
C GLY A 98 9.65 8.45 -2.98
N THR A 99 9.07 7.28 -2.66
CA THR A 99 8.26 6.51 -3.62
C THR A 99 6.81 6.98 -3.70
N MET A 100 6.12 6.50 -4.73
CA MET A 100 4.68 6.69 -4.90
C MET A 100 3.86 6.06 -3.76
N GLN A 101 4.34 4.94 -3.16
CA GLN A 101 3.72 4.32 -1.99
C GLN A 101 3.77 5.25 -0.77
N ALA A 102 4.93 5.85 -0.49
CA ALA A 102 5.08 6.81 0.60
C ALA A 102 4.16 8.01 0.40
N ARG A 103 4.10 8.54 -0.81
CA ARG A 103 3.22 9.66 -1.17
C ARG A 103 1.75 9.32 -0.98
N ALA A 104 1.32 8.12 -1.41
CA ALA A 104 -0.06 7.65 -1.25
C ALA A 104 -0.47 7.43 0.21
N LEU A 105 0.43 6.92 1.05
CA LEU A 105 0.18 6.70 2.48
C LEU A 105 0.24 8.00 3.28
N GLY A 106 1.15 8.91 2.93
CA GLY A 106 1.37 10.17 3.65
C GLY A 106 0.21 11.15 3.56
N LYS A 107 -0.67 11.05 2.56
CA LYS A 107 -1.87 11.88 2.37
C LYS A 107 -1.60 13.35 2.68
N LYS A 108 -0.64 13.94 2.00
CA LYS A 108 -0.14 15.31 2.24
C LYS A 108 -1.25 16.35 2.49
N TYR A 109 -2.38 16.19 1.80
CA TYR A 109 -3.55 17.08 1.91
C TYR A 109 -4.74 16.45 2.66
N GLY A 110 -4.50 15.39 3.46
CA GLY A 110 -5.50 14.74 4.31
C GLY A 110 -6.42 13.74 3.61
N TYR A 111 -6.30 13.56 2.29
CA TYR A 111 -7.11 12.60 1.53
C TYR A 111 -6.27 11.81 0.51
N SER A 112 -6.73 10.60 0.20
CA SER A 112 -6.09 9.75 -0.79
C SER A 112 -6.47 10.22 -2.20
N GLY A 113 -5.47 10.38 -3.08
CA GLY A 113 -5.74 10.79 -4.45
C GLY A 113 -5.83 12.31 -4.60
N ASP A 114 -5.02 13.05 -3.83
CA ASP A 114 -4.83 14.48 -4.04
C ASP A 114 -4.30 14.79 -5.44
N PHE A 115 -4.33 16.07 -5.82
CA PHE A 115 -3.97 16.45 -7.18
C PHE A 115 -2.50 16.15 -7.53
N GLU A 116 -1.57 16.21 -6.57
CA GLU A 116 -0.16 15.92 -6.81
C GLU A 116 0.07 14.43 -7.14
N ILE A 117 -0.61 13.52 -6.41
CA ILE A 117 -0.49 12.09 -6.70
C ILE A 117 -1.18 11.72 -8.01
N ILE A 118 -2.30 12.38 -8.32
CA ILE A 118 -2.99 12.18 -9.60
C ILE A 118 -2.12 12.63 -10.78
N GLU A 119 -1.46 13.80 -10.66
CA GLU A 119 -0.52 14.28 -11.67
C GLU A 119 0.68 13.34 -11.81
N ALA A 120 1.26 12.90 -10.70
CA ALA A 120 2.36 11.94 -10.71
C ALA A 120 1.97 10.60 -11.36
N ILE A 121 0.72 10.14 -11.19
CA ILE A 121 0.18 8.96 -11.88
C ILE A 121 0.05 9.23 -13.38
N TYR A 122 -0.47 10.38 -13.80
CA TYR A 122 -0.62 10.73 -15.20
C TYR A 122 0.70 10.87 -15.95
N THR A 123 1.73 11.38 -15.26
CA THR A 123 3.08 11.59 -15.81
C THR A 123 3.99 10.37 -15.66
N MET A 124 3.49 9.28 -15.04
CA MET A 124 4.29 8.09 -14.73
C MET A 124 5.57 8.44 -13.94
N GLN A 125 5.43 9.30 -12.94
CA GLN A 125 6.58 9.72 -12.14
C GLN A 125 7.22 8.53 -11.43
N ILE A 126 8.54 8.39 -11.57
CA ILE A 126 9.33 7.27 -11.04
C ILE A 126 10.57 7.84 -10.36
N ALA A 127 10.90 7.34 -9.17
CA ALA A 127 12.11 7.69 -8.45
C ALA A 127 13.37 7.44 -9.28
N GLN A 128 14.39 8.27 -9.11
CA GLN A 128 15.65 8.14 -9.82
C GLN A 128 16.54 7.06 -9.19
N GLU A 129 16.46 6.88 -7.88
CA GLU A 129 17.24 5.91 -7.14
C GLU A 129 16.84 4.48 -7.55
N PRO A 130 17.81 3.63 -7.96
CA PRO A 130 17.53 2.31 -8.51
C PRO A 130 16.70 1.41 -7.59
N HIS A 131 16.92 1.48 -6.27
CA HIS A 131 16.22 0.66 -5.29
C HIS A 131 14.77 1.13 -5.05
N LEU A 132 14.47 2.43 -5.22
CA LEU A 132 13.13 3.00 -5.11
C LEU A 132 12.35 2.86 -6.43
N ARG A 133 13.06 2.93 -7.56
CA ARG A 133 12.48 2.86 -8.90
C ARG A 133 11.59 1.62 -9.11
N ARG A 134 12.03 0.45 -8.61
CA ARG A 134 11.28 -0.81 -8.75
C ARG A 134 9.96 -0.78 -8.00
N TRP A 135 9.92 -0.10 -6.86
CA TRP A 135 8.69 0.10 -6.09
C TRP A 135 7.69 0.98 -6.85
N ASP A 136 8.14 2.06 -7.47
CA ASP A 136 7.28 2.91 -8.28
C ASP A 136 6.76 2.20 -9.53
N LEU A 137 7.58 1.37 -10.18
CA LEU A 137 7.13 0.52 -11.29
C LEU A 137 6.03 -0.45 -10.83
N TYR A 138 6.21 -1.07 -9.66
CA TYR A 138 5.18 -1.90 -9.05
C TYR A 138 3.91 -1.09 -8.75
N PHE A 139 4.01 0.10 -8.15
CA PHE A 139 2.87 0.98 -7.90
C PHE A 139 2.10 1.27 -9.19
N HIS A 140 2.80 1.69 -10.23
CA HIS A 140 2.19 2.04 -11.51
C HIS A 140 1.58 0.84 -12.25
N SER A 141 1.99 -0.38 -11.94
CA SER A 141 1.40 -1.61 -12.48
C SER A 141 0.05 -1.98 -11.86
N GLN A 142 -0.31 -1.38 -10.71
CA GLN A 142 -1.51 -1.74 -9.97
C GLN A 142 -2.78 -1.21 -10.64
N ALA A 143 -3.92 -1.82 -10.31
CA ALA A 143 -5.21 -1.51 -10.92
C ALA A 143 -5.65 -0.05 -10.70
N ALA A 144 -5.40 0.52 -9.51
CA ALA A 144 -5.82 1.88 -9.17
C ALA A 144 -5.11 2.95 -10.02
N PRO A 145 -3.76 3.01 -10.11
CA PRO A 145 -3.08 3.93 -11.03
C PRO A 145 -3.45 3.72 -12.49
N ASN A 146 -3.65 2.47 -12.93
CA ASN A 146 -4.12 2.19 -14.28
C ASN A 146 -5.51 2.76 -14.54
N ALA A 147 -6.45 2.61 -13.60
CA ALA A 147 -7.79 3.17 -13.72
C ALA A 147 -7.75 4.72 -13.80
N VAL A 148 -6.88 5.39 -13.05
CA VAL A 148 -6.69 6.84 -13.13
C VAL A 148 -6.22 7.25 -14.53
N ARG A 149 -5.20 6.59 -15.09
CA ARG A 149 -4.72 6.88 -16.45
C ARG A 149 -5.77 6.61 -17.52
N ASN A 150 -6.50 5.50 -17.42
CA ASN A 150 -7.56 5.15 -18.36
C ASN A 150 -8.70 6.18 -18.33
N ARG A 151 -9.04 6.73 -17.17
CA ARG A 151 -10.03 7.80 -17.02
C ARG A 151 -9.65 9.03 -17.85
N LYS A 152 -8.39 9.47 -17.78
CA LYS A 152 -7.90 10.59 -18.60
C LYS A 152 -8.09 10.32 -20.09
N THR A 153 -7.68 9.15 -20.57
CA THR A 153 -7.83 8.75 -21.96
C THR A 153 -9.32 8.74 -22.40
N TYR A 154 -10.18 8.17 -21.58
CA TYR A 154 -11.62 8.13 -21.83
C TYR A 154 -12.22 9.55 -21.96
N PHE A 155 -11.92 10.46 -21.04
CA PHE A 155 -12.43 11.82 -21.12
C PHE A 155 -11.90 12.58 -22.34
N HIS A 156 -10.64 12.40 -22.72
CA HIS A 156 -10.10 12.96 -23.94
C HIS A 156 -10.87 12.48 -25.19
N GLN A 157 -11.13 11.18 -25.28
CA GLN A 157 -11.91 10.61 -26.39
C GLN A 157 -13.33 11.18 -26.42
N LEU A 158 -13.99 11.26 -25.25
CA LEU A 158 -15.33 11.81 -25.13
C LEU A 158 -15.40 13.27 -25.58
N LEU A 159 -14.48 14.12 -25.13
CA LEU A 159 -14.42 15.53 -25.53
C LEU A 159 -14.17 15.70 -27.02
N ASN A 160 -13.26 14.92 -27.60
CA ASN A 160 -12.96 14.96 -29.03
C ASN A 160 -14.17 14.54 -29.89
N SER A 161 -14.90 13.52 -29.46
CA SER A 161 -16.11 13.07 -30.17
C SER A 161 -17.23 14.13 -30.13
N HIS A 162 -17.39 14.84 -29.01
CA HIS A 162 -18.38 15.90 -28.88
C HIS A 162 -18.00 17.17 -29.64
N SER A 163 -16.71 17.54 -29.68
CA SER A 163 -16.23 18.69 -30.43
C SER A 163 -16.31 18.46 -31.97
N ALA A 164 -16.02 17.26 -32.44
CA ALA A 164 -16.14 16.91 -33.84
C ALA A 164 -17.58 16.97 -34.38
N GLY A 165 -18.58 16.72 -33.52
CA GLY A 165 -20.01 16.82 -33.87
C GLY A 165 -20.54 18.27 -33.92
N ARG A 166 -19.83 19.26 -33.38
CA ARG A 166 -20.27 20.68 -33.34
C ARG A 166 -19.74 21.57 -34.48
N THR A 167 -18.91 21.05 -35.38
CA THR A 167 -18.30 21.85 -36.43
C THR A 167 -19.13 21.93 -37.72
N ARG A 168 -20.45 21.74 -37.66
CA ARG A 168 -21.30 22.00 -38.82
C ARG A 168 -22.69 22.52 -38.43
N ALA A 169 -22.78 23.82 -38.13
CA ALA A 169 -23.93 24.62 -38.48
C ALA A 169 -23.41 25.74 -39.41
N PRO A 170 -23.65 25.75 -40.70
CA PRO A 170 -23.41 26.90 -41.52
C PRO A 170 -24.48 27.96 -41.15
N LEU A 171 -24.02 29.19 -40.93
CA LEU A 171 -24.86 30.38 -40.96
C LEU A 171 -25.47 30.58 -42.32
#